data_762191a9223e5b8513c3bd7524374b65
#
_entry.id   762191a9223e5b8513c3bd7524374b65
#
_cell.length_a   1.000
_cell.length_b   1.000
_cell.length_c   1.000
_cell.angle_alpha   90.00
_cell.angle_beta   90.00
_cell.angle_gamma   90.00
#
_symmetry.space_group_name_H-M   'P 1'
#
loop_
_entity.id
_entity.type
_entity.pdbx_description
1 polymer ?
#
loop_
_entity_poly.entity_id
_entity_poly.type
_entity_poly.pdbx_seq_one_letter_code
_entity_poly.pdbx_strand_id
1 'polypeptide(L)'
;MYTEDLLQAQLEARQAGRDFAVATIAEALGSTPRTNAKMIVYADGTTLGTVGGGAAELQVTKDAVAQIKRGCNVLHHYNVGAETADDGMQCGGKLSVLIEVYRANPLLVVVGGGHVGRCLIRVAKQTGFDVLLFDDRPAEAVPESAALADRFIRVTDFAQDICAADVPAGAYFVICGHSHADDGIALKAALTKQAAYVGMLGSRRKMEALFTMLREQGVTEAQLAAVHTPIGLDLGGETPPEIAIAILAEILQVKNGLA
;
A
#
# COMPACT_ATOMS: atom_id res chain seq x y z
N MET A 1 19.76 -20.36 11.24
CA MET A 1 18.52 -20.04 10.54
C MET A 1 18.65 -20.51 9.10
N TYR A 2 17.74 -21.32 8.65
CA TYR A 2 17.79 -21.95 7.32
C TYR A 2 17.22 -20.98 6.28
N THR A 3 17.67 -21.12 5.03
CA THR A 3 17.17 -20.31 3.90
C THR A 3 15.65 -20.44 3.75
N GLU A 4 15.09 -21.58 4.09
CA GLU A 4 13.64 -21.85 4.08
C GLU A 4 12.87 -20.94 5.04
N ASP A 5 13.39 -20.70 6.26
CA ASP A 5 12.75 -19.81 7.24
C ASP A 5 12.65 -18.37 6.72
N LEU A 6 13.70 -17.90 6.01
CA LEU A 6 13.73 -16.56 5.42
C LEU A 6 12.75 -16.43 4.25
N LEU A 7 12.63 -17.45 3.40
CA LEU A 7 11.66 -17.44 2.29
C LEU A 7 10.23 -17.46 2.81
N GLN A 8 9.98 -18.27 3.84
CA GLN A 8 8.67 -18.32 4.48
C GLN A 8 8.29 -16.97 5.11
N ALA A 9 9.22 -16.34 5.84
CA ALA A 9 8.99 -15.03 6.44
C ALA A 9 8.75 -13.91 5.40
N GLN A 10 9.44 -13.96 4.25
CA GLN A 10 9.17 -13.05 3.13
C GLN A 10 7.75 -13.23 2.58
N LEU A 11 7.32 -14.49 2.40
CA LEU A 11 5.98 -14.81 1.93
C LEU A 11 4.92 -14.31 2.91
N GLU A 12 5.11 -14.58 4.20
CA GLU A 12 4.20 -14.13 5.27
C GLU A 12 4.13 -12.59 5.34
N ALA A 13 5.27 -11.91 5.22
CA ALA A 13 5.30 -10.44 5.20
C ALA A 13 4.54 -9.87 3.99
N ARG A 14 4.70 -10.48 2.80
CA ARG A 14 3.94 -10.12 1.59
C ARG A 14 2.44 -10.33 1.78
N GLN A 15 2.04 -11.48 2.29
CA GLN A 15 0.62 -11.81 2.54
C GLN A 15 0.00 -10.91 3.61
N ALA A 16 0.79 -10.50 4.60
CA ALA A 16 0.36 -9.57 5.63
C ALA A 16 0.38 -8.08 5.19
N GLY A 17 0.73 -7.79 3.94
CA GLY A 17 0.83 -6.42 3.43
C GLY A 17 1.87 -5.58 4.18
N ARG A 18 3.00 -6.16 4.59
CA ARG A 18 4.08 -5.48 5.31
C ARG A 18 5.20 -5.08 4.37
N ASP A 19 5.65 -3.85 4.50
CA ASP A 19 6.88 -3.39 3.84
C ASP A 19 8.10 -4.01 4.52
N PHE A 20 9.04 -4.52 3.71
CA PHE A 20 10.31 -5.04 4.20
C PHE A 20 11.40 -4.89 3.15
N ALA A 21 12.65 -5.07 3.57
CA ALA A 21 13.79 -5.21 2.67
C ALA A 21 14.53 -6.51 2.93
N VAL A 22 15.14 -7.05 1.89
CA VAL A 22 16.08 -8.17 1.99
C VAL A 22 17.48 -7.65 1.74
N ALA A 23 18.33 -7.69 2.77
CA ALA A 23 19.74 -7.39 2.67
C ALA A 23 20.52 -8.68 2.37
N THR A 24 21.22 -8.71 1.24
CA THR A 24 22.02 -9.86 0.80
C THR A 24 23.48 -9.45 0.64
N ILE A 25 24.42 -10.19 1.24
CA ILE A 25 25.84 -10.00 1.00
C ILE A 25 26.17 -10.44 -0.43
N ALA A 26 26.45 -9.48 -1.31
CA ALA A 26 26.86 -9.73 -2.69
C ALA A 26 28.36 -10.05 -2.79
N GLU A 27 29.20 -9.31 -2.04
CA GLU A 27 30.64 -9.52 -1.99
C GLU A 27 31.17 -9.32 -0.57
N ALA A 28 32.17 -10.09 -0.22
CA ALA A 28 32.88 -10.01 1.06
C ALA A 28 34.38 -10.20 0.85
N LEU A 29 35.20 -9.24 1.31
CA LEU A 29 36.66 -9.26 1.20
C LEU A 29 37.28 -9.10 2.60
N GLY A 30 38.28 -9.92 2.92
CA GLY A 30 38.96 -9.91 4.22
C GLY A 30 38.23 -10.79 5.24
N SER A 31 38.37 -10.46 6.54
CA SER A 31 37.73 -11.19 7.66
C SER A 31 36.27 -10.79 7.79
N THR A 32 35.46 -11.18 6.82
CA THR A 32 34.04 -10.81 6.72
C THR A 32 33.14 -12.05 6.78
N PRO A 33 31.83 -11.89 7.02
CA PRO A 33 30.86 -12.98 6.98
C PRO A 33 30.81 -13.68 5.62
N ARG A 34 30.20 -14.86 5.59
CA ARG A 34 30.04 -15.65 4.36
C ARG A 34 29.23 -14.88 3.32
N THR A 35 29.68 -14.92 2.06
CA THR A 35 28.86 -14.51 0.90
C THR A 35 27.50 -15.25 0.89
N ASN A 36 26.48 -14.59 0.39
CA ASN A 36 25.08 -15.07 0.37
C ASN A 36 24.35 -15.09 1.73
N ALA A 37 24.93 -14.57 2.80
CA ALA A 37 24.16 -14.32 4.02
C ALA A 37 23.05 -13.29 3.74
N LYS A 38 21.88 -13.56 4.31
CA LYS A 38 20.69 -12.75 4.09
C LYS A 38 20.05 -12.35 5.41
N MET A 39 19.44 -11.17 5.41
CA MET A 39 18.67 -10.64 6.53
C MET A 39 17.44 -9.94 5.98
N ILE A 40 16.27 -10.22 6.55
CA ILE A 40 15.06 -9.43 6.34
C ILE A 40 15.10 -8.27 7.33
N VAL A 41 14.77 -7.08 6.87
CA VAL A 41 14.61 -5.88 7.70
C VAL A 41 13.19 -5.36 7.47
N TYR A 42 12.44 -5.20 8.55
CA TYR A 42 11.09 -4.63 8.51
C TYR A 42 11.14 -3.10 8.69
N ALA A 43 10.05 -2.42 8.34
CA ALA A 43 9.96 -0.97 8.40
C ALA A 43 10.14 -0.39 9.82
N ASP A 44 9.84 -1.17 10.85
CA ASP A 44 10.05 -0.85 12.27
C ASP A 44 11.49 -1.08 12.76
N GLY A 45 12.37 -1.58 11.88
CA GLY A 45 13.77 -1.90 12.18
C GLY A 45 13.99 -3.27 12.81
N THR A 46 12.94 -4.08 13.01
CA THR A 46 13.09 -5.47 13.43
C THR A 46 13.71 -6.28 12.30
N THR A 47 14.48 -7.30 12.63
CA THR A 47 15.24 -8.10 11.66
C THR A 47 15.02 -9.59 11.85
N LEU A 48 15.18 -10.34 10.77
CA LEU A 48 15.24 -11.80 10.77
C LEU A 48 16.41 -12.27 9.90
N GLY A 49 17.29 -13.09 10.43
CA GLY A 49 18.55 -13.45 9.77
C GLY A 49 19.70 -12.57 10.20
N THR A 50 20.83 -12.64 9.48
CA THR A 50 22.01 -11.86 9.80
C THR A 50 22.90 -11.67 8.57
N VAL A 51 23.55 -10.52 8.51
CA VAL A 51 24.63 -10.20 7.54
C VAL A 51 26.01 -10.14 8.24
N GLY A 52 26.14 -10.76 9.43
CA GLY A 52 27.41 -10.93 10.12
C GLY A 52 27.50 -10.29 11.50
N GLY A 53 26.47 -9.60 11.94
CA GLY A 53 26.40 -9.00 13.27
C GLY A 53 27.21 -7.71 13.43
N GLY A 54 27.20 -7.18 14.65
CA GLY A 54 27.99 -6.01 15.03
C GLY A 54 27.58 -4.70 14.38
N ALA A 55 28.53 -3.76 14.29
CA ALA A 55 28.29 -2.41 13.78
C ALA A 55 27.85 -2.38 12.31
N ALA A 56 28.33 -3.32 11.49
CA ALA A 56 27.97 -3.41 10.09
C ALA A 56 26.48 -3.78 9.92
N GLU A 57 25.99 -4.76 10.67
CA GLU A 57 24.57 -5.17 10.63
C GLU A 57 23.64 -4.04 11.08
N LEU A 58 24.03 -3.32 12.13
CA LEU A 58 23.27 -2.15 12.58
C LEU A 58 23.18 -1.06 11.49
N GLN A 59 24.27 -0.82 10.77
CA GLN A 59 24.29 0.17 9.67
C GLN A 59 23.43 -0.32 8.50
N VAL A 60 23.56 -1.59 8.10
CA VAL A 60 22.73 -2.22 7.07
C VAL A 60 21.25 -2.11 7.42
N THR A 61 20.89 -2.35 8.68
CA THR A 61 19.49 -2.21 9.15
C THR A 61 18.98 -0.78 8.99
N LYS A 62 19.77 0.23 9.40
CA LYS A 62 19.39 1.64 9.24
C LYS A 62 19.20 2.02 7.78
N ASP A 63 20.13 1.60 6.91
CA ASP A 63 20.07 1.88 5.48
C ASP A 63 18.89 1.17 4.83
N ALA A 64 18.60 -0.08 5.21
CA ALA A 64 17.44 -0.81 4.74
C ALA A 64 16.12 -0.12 5.11
N VAL A 65 15.95 0.32 6.35
CA VAL A 65 14.78 1.12 6.79
C VAL A 65 14.64 2.41 5.98
N ALA A 66 15.76 3.10 5.70
CA ALA A 66 15.75 4.29 4.86
C ALA A 66 15.34 3.99 3.42
N GLN A 67 15.80 2.85 2.85
CA GLN A 67 15.41 2.43 1.50
C GLN A 67 13.95 1.97 1.43
N ILE A 68 13.41 1.30 2.43
CA ILE A 68 11.98 0.99 2.53
C ILE A 68 11.15 2.26 2.40
N LYS A 69 11.48 3.32 3.12
CA LYS A 69 10.80 4.62 3.03
C LYS A 69 10.90 5.25 1.63
N ARG A 70 12.06 5.13 0.96
CA ARG A 70 12.29 5.64 -0.40
C ARG A 70 11.66 4.76 -1.48
N GLY A 71 11.49 3.45 -1.22
CA GLY A 71 10.98 2.45 -2.14
C GLY A 71 11.92 2.11 -3.28
N CYS A 72 13.22 2.14 -3.07
CA CYS A 72 14.22 1.83 -4.10
C CYS A 72 15.28 0.85 -3.59
N ASN A 73 15.72 0.00 -4.51
CA ASN A 73 16.80 -0.93 -4.27
C ASN A 73 18.15 -0.21 -4.33
N VAL A 74 19.14 -0.71 -3.61
CA VAL A 74 20.47 -0.13 -3.60
C VAL A 74 21.53 -1.18 -3.30
N LEU A 75 22.73 -1.00 -3.89
CA LEU A 75 23.95 -1.71 -3.51
C LEU A 75 24.79 -0.77 -2.67
N HIS A 76 24.96 -1.09 -1.38
CA HIS A 76 25.83 -0.35 -0.47
C HIS A 76 27.16 -1.06 -0.24
N HIS A 77 28.22 -0.25 -0.08
CA HIS A 77 29.56 -0.74 0.27
C HIS A 77 29.90 -0.27 1.70
N TYR A 78 30.24 -1.23 2.55
CA TYR A 78 30.59 -1.01 3.95
C TYR A 78 32.05 -1.39 4.19
N ASN A 79 32.76 -0.58 4.99
CA ASN A 79 34.06 -0.95 5.54
C ASN A 79 33.83 -1.58 6.92
N VAL A 80 34.25 -2.83 7.10
CA VAL A 80 34.06 -3.59 8.34
C VAL A 80 35.39 -3.64 9.05
N GLY A 81 35.47 -3.02 10.25
CA GLY A 81 36.65 -3.09 11.10
C GLY A 81 37.68 -1.98 10.82
N ALA A 82 37.40 -0.78 11.30
CA ALA A 82 38.36 0.27 11.50
C ALA A 82 37.95 1.14 12.70
N GLU A 83 37.91 0.53 13.88
CA GLU A 83 38.05 1.31 15.12
C GLU A 83 39.12 0.67 15.97
N THR A 84 40.27 1.36 16.03
CA THR A 84 41.37 1.27 17.01
C THR A 84 41.85 -0.16 17.37
N ALA A 85 42.70 -0.72 16.54
CA ALA A 85 43.73 -1.61 17.06
C ALA A 85 45.03 -0.83 17.12
N ASP A 86 45.50 -0.61 18.33
CA ASP A 86 46.80 0.01 18.68
C ASP A 86 48.00 -0.87 18.26
N ASP A 87 47.75 -2.00 17.61
CA ASP A 87 48.69 -3.05 17.26
C ASP A 87 49.00 -3.22 15.76
N GLY A 88 48.79 -2.23 14.94
CA GLY A 88 49.34 -2.22 13.56
C GLY A 88 48.81 -3.27 12.57
N MET A 89 47.83 -4.10 12.91
CA MET A 89 47.15 -5.02 11.99
C MET A 89 45.84 -4.42 11.52
N GLN A 90 45.81 -3.83 10.33
CA GLN A 90 44.60 -3.42 9.62
C GLN A 90 43.88 -4.66 9.10
N CYS A 91 43.12 -5.33 9.92
CA CYS A 91 42.13 -6.29 9.46
C CYS A 91 40.81 -5.58 9.07
N GLY A 92 40.86 -4.77 8.03
CA GLY A 92 39.69 -4.14 7.46
C GLY A 92 39.06 -5.05 6.39
N GLY A 93 37.81 -5.50 6.58
CA GLY A 93 37.04 -6.14 5.53
C GLY A 93 36.21 -5.14 4.74
N LYS A 94 35.89 -5.46 3.49
CA LYS A 94 34.90 -4.74 2.68
C LYS A 94 33.70 -5.64 2.46
N LEU A 95 32.51 -5.07 2.58
CA LEU A 95 31.25 -5.76 2.42
C LEU A 95 30.38 -4.99 1.42
N SER A 96 29.93 -5.66 0.35
CA SER A 96 28.94 -5.13 -0.56
C SER A 96 27.61 -5.81 -0.27
N VAL A 97 26.59 -5.03 0.11
CA VAL A 97 25.25 -5.54 0.46
C VAL A 97 24.22 -4.97 -0.52
N LEU A 98 23.53 -5.87 -1.21
CA LEU A 98 22.35 -5.53 -1.98
C LEU A 98 21.14 -5.45 -1.03
N ILE A 99 20.49 -4.31 -1.00
CA ILE A 99 19.24 -4.08 -0.26
C ILE A 99 18.12 -4.01 -1.28
N GLU A 100 17.27 -5.02 -1.30
CA GLU A 100 16.09 -5.12 -2.16
C GLU A 100 14.84 -4.81 -1.36
N VAL A 101 14.07 -3.82 -1.79
CA VAL A 101 12.86 -3.34 -1.09
C VAL A 101 11.62 -4.01 -1.67
N TYR A 102 10.81 -4.56 -0.79
CA TYR A 102 9.52 -5.16 -1.10
C TYR A 102 8.42 -4.35 -0.41
N ARG A 103 7.64 -3.64 -1.20
CA ARG A 103 6.50 -2.88 -0.69
C ARG A 103 5.24 -3.72 -0.73
N ALA A 104 4.37 -3.52 0.23
CA ALA A 104 2.99 -3.98 0.19
C ALA A 104 2.29 -3.44 -1.06
N ASN A 105 1.36 -4.19 -1.57
CA ASN A 105 0.49 -3.68 -2.62
C ASN A 105 -0.35 -2.51 -2.07
N PRO A 106 -0.58 -1.45 -2.85
CA PRO A 106 -1.49 -0.39 -2.44
C PRO A 106 -2.91 -0.95 -2.28
N LEU A 107 -3.61 -0.53 -1.23
CA LEU A 107 -4.98 -0.98 -0.98
C LEU A 107 -5.98 -0.06 -1.68
N LEU A 108 -6.80 -0.64 -2.56
CA LEU A 108 -7.99 -0.01 -3.11
C LEU A 108 -9.21 -0.47 -2.31
N VAL A 109 -9.89 0.47 -1.69
CA VAL A 109 -11.17 0.26 -1.01
C VAL A 109 -12.29 0.65 -1.97
N VAL A 110 -13.10 -0.31 -2.35
CA VAL A 110 -14.26 -0.11 -3.24
C VAL A 110 -15.53 -0.21 -2.40
N VAL A 111 -16.34 0.83 -2.41
CA VAL A 111 -17.69 0.83 -1.81
C VAL A 111 -18.71 0.72 -2.94
N GLY A 112 -19.31 -0.46 -3.07
CA GLY A 112 -20.25 -0.81 -4.12
C GLY A 112 -19.64 -1.73 -5.19
N GLY A 113 -20.00 -3.03 -5.14
CA GLY A 113 -19.58 -4.07 -6.08
C GLY A 113 -20.48 -4.19 -7.32
N GLY A 114 -21.16 -3.10 -7.72
CA GLY A 114 -21.99 -3.04 -8.92
C GLY A 114 -21.20 -3.10 -10.22
N HIS A 115 -21.82 -2.66 -11.33
CA HIS A 115 -21.20 -2.75 -12.66
C HIS A 115 -19.85 -2.03 -12.75
N VAL A 116 -19.76 -0.78 -12.26
CA VAL A 116 -18.50 -0.01 -12.26
C VAL A 116 -17.51 -0.62 -11.27
N GLY A 117 -17.95 -0.87 -10.03
CA GLY A 117 -17.08 -1.45 -8.99
C GLY A 117 -16.46 -2.78 -9.41
N ARG A 118 -17.24 -3.67 -10.02
CA ARG A 118 -16.76 -4.94 -10.57
C ARG A 118 -15.67 -4.75 -11.63
N CYS A 119 -15.88 -3.84 -12.58
CA CYS A 119 -14.90 -3.55 -13.62
C CYS A 119 -13.63 -2.94 -13.00
N LEU A 120 -13.78 -2.02 -12.05
CA LEU A 120 -12.67 -1.39 -11.35
C LEU A 120 -11.84 -2.40 -10.56
N ILE A 121 -12.47 -3.29 -9.79
CA ILE A 121 -11.78 -4.36 -9.05
C ILE A 121 -10.92 -5.19 -10.01
N ARG A 122 -11.49 -5.60 -11.15
CA ARG A 122 -10.77 -6.42 -12.14
C ARG A 122 -9.51 -5.73 -12.67
N VAL A 123 -9.60 -4.47 -13.09
CA VAL A 123 -8.43 -3.76 -13.63
C VAL A 123 -7.43 -3.37 -12.54
N ALA A 124 -7.89 -3.07 -11.33
CA ALA A 124 -7.03 -2.79 -10.19
C ALA A 124 -6.17 -4.01 -9.80
N LYS A 125 -6.74 -5.20 -9.78
CA LYS A 125 -5.98 -6.44 -9.55
C LYS A 125 -4.87 -6.66 -10.57
N GLN A 126 -5.10 -6.31 -11.84
CA GLN A 126 -4.09 -6.41 -12.89
C GLN A 126 -2.94 -5.39 -12.75
N THR A 127 -3.19 -4.31 -12.02
CA THR A 127 -2.20 -3.24 -11.77
C THR A 127 -1.56 -3.32 -10.37
N GLY A 128 -1.74 -4.44 -9.68
CA GLY A 128 -1.07 -4.75 -8.43
C GLY A 128 -1.67 -4.10 -7.18
N PHE A 129 -2.96 -3.75 -7.22
CA PHE A 129 -3.69 -3.35 -6.01
C PHE A 129 -4.23 -4.58 -5.28
N ASP A 130 -4.18 -4.55 -3.96
CA ASP A 130 -5.05 -5.35 -3.13
C ASP A 130 -6.39 -4.63 -2.98
N VAL A 131 -7.48 -5.40 -2.93
CA VAL A 131 -8.83 -4.83 -2.96
C VAL A 131 -9.64 -5.25 -1.74
N LEU A 132 -10.19 -4.25 -1.04
CA LEU A 132 -11.22 -4.41 -0.01
C LEU A 132 -12.54 -3.90 -0.56
N LEU A 133 -13.52 -4.80 -0.66
CA LEU A 133 -14.86 -4.47 -1.13
C LEU A 133 -15.84 -4.36 0.05
N PHE A 134 -16.56 -3.24 0.12
CA PHE A 134 -17.74 -3.03 0.96
C PHE A 134 -19.00 -3.04 0.07
N ASP A 135 -19.97 -3.87 0.41
CA ASP A 135 -21.28 -3.88 -0.26
C ASP A 135 -22.37 -4.27 0.76
N ASP A 136 -23.53 -3.64 0.72
CA ASP A 136 -24.67 -3.93 1.61
C ASP A 136 -25.38 -5.24 1.21
N ARG A 137 -25.21 -5.66 -0.04
CA ARG A 137 -25.74 -6.91 -0.56
C ARG A 137 -24.86 -8.09 -0.13
N PRO A 138 -25.44 -9.28 -0.02
CA PRO A 138 -24.65 -10.48 0.24
C PRO A 138 -23.77 -10.85 -0.97
N ALA A 139 -22.72 -11.63 -0.73
CA ALA A 139 -21.74 -12.01 -1.76
C ALA A 139 -22.40 -12.68 -2.99
N GLU A 140 -23.49 -13.42 -2.76
CA GLU A 140 -24.27 -14.11 -3.81
C GLU A 140 -24.96 -13.14 -4.76
N ALA A 141 -25.23 -11.89 -4.33
CA ALA A 141 -25.81 -10.85 -5.17
C ALA A 141 -24.76 -10.07 -5.98
N VAL A 142 -23.49 -10.17 -5.59
CA VAL A 142 -22.34 -9.55 -6.27
C VAL A 142 -21.18 -10.55 -6.46
N PRO A 143 -21.46 -11.75 -7.00
CA PRO A 143 -20.54 -12.88 -6.90
C PRO A 143 -19.19 -12.63 -7.56
N GLU A 144 -19.17 -11.99 -8.73
CA GLU A 144 -17.90 -11.69 -9.42
C GLU A 144 -17.06 -10.66 -8.65
N SER A 145 -17.67 -9.62 -8.08
CA SER A 145 -16.99 -8.59 -7.32
C SER A 145 -16.43 -9.14 -6.01
N ALA A 146 -17.23 -9.94 -5.31
CA ALA A 146 -16.82 -10.60 -4.06
C ALA A 146 -15.69 -11.62 -4.29
N ALA A 147 -15.73 -12.37 -5.39
CA ALA A 147 -14.68 -13.36 -5.71
C ALA A 147 -13.37 -12.72 -6.19
N LEU A 148 -13.41 -11.54 -6.80
CA LEU A 148 -12.22 -10.82 -7.28
C LEU A 148 -11.52 -10.00 -6.18
N ALA A 149 -12.27 -9.57 -5.17
CA ALA A 149 -11.72 -8.82 -4.05
C ALA A 149 -10.89 -9.73 -3.13
N ASP A 150 -9.80 -9.21 -2.55
CA ASP A 150 -9.00 -9.94 -1.56
C ASP A 150 -9.74 -10.06 -0.22
N ARG A 151 -10.55 -9.04 0.09
CA ARG A 151 -11.42 -9.03 1.27
C ARG A 151 -12.78 -8.47 0.87
N PHE A 152 -13.84 -9.12 1.35
CA PHE A 152 -15.23 -8.67 1.20
C PHE A 152 -15.86 -8.45 2.58
N ILE A 153 -16.44 -7.29 2.78
CA ILE A 153 -17.21 -6.95 3.97
C ILE A 153 -18.65 -6.65 3.54
N ARG A 154 -19.58 -7.52 3.97
CA ARG A 154 -21.00 -7.21 3.86
C ARG A 154 -21.34 -6.14 4.86
N VAL A 155 -21.76 -4.97 4.37
CA VAL A 155 -22.07 -3.80 5.19
C VAL A 155 -23.46 -3.94 5.81
N THR A 156 -23.54 -3.61 7.09
CA THR A 156 -24.80 -3.38 7.82
C THR A 156 -24.96 -1.92 8.22
N ASP A 157 -23.86 -1.23 8.43
CA ASP A 157 -23.76 0.20 8.71
C ASP A 157 -22.46 0.74 8.09
N PHE A 158 -22.56 1.53 7.01
CA PHE A 158 -21.39 2.04 6.29
C PHE A 158 -20.47 2.89 7.17
N ALA A 159 -21.01 3.67 8.10
CA ALA A 159 -20.19 4.49 8.98
C ALA A 159 -19.36 3.62 9.94
N GLN A 160 -20.02 2.66 10.60
CA GLN A 160 -19.36 1.79 11.58
C GLN A 160 -18.40 0.83 10.90
N ASP A 161 -18.84 0.15 9.83
CA ASP A 161 -18.05 -0.90 9.19
C ASP A 161 -16.78 -0.34 8.50
N ILE A 162 -16.89 0.83 7.84
CA ILE A 162 -15.71 1.49 7.26
C ILE A 162 -14.78 2.01 8.35
N CYS A 163 -15.31 2.63 9.42
CA CYS A 163 -14.47 3.12 10.51
C CYS A 163 -13.76 1.99 11.26
N ALA A 164 -14.42 0.86 11.47
CA ALA A 164 -13.86 -0.31 12.18
C ALA A 164 -12.86 -1.11 11.36
N ALA A 165 -12.95 -1.03 10.01
CA ALA A 165 -12.07 -1.79 9.13
C ALA A 165 -10.60 -1.35 9.28
N ASP A 166 -9.73 -2.35 9.32
CA ASP A 166 -8.28 -2.14 9.24
C ASP A 166 -7.90 -1.73 7.81
N VAL A 167 -7.76 -0.42 7.63
CA VAL A 167 -7.36 0.23 6.37
C VAL A 167 -6.11 1.06 6.64
N PRO A 168 -4.99 0.73 6.01
CA PRO A 168 -3.73 1.45 6.22
C PRO A 168 -3.81 2.89 5.72
N ALA A 169 -2.99 3.76 6.30
CA ALA A 169 -2.77 5.10 5.77
C ALA A 169 -2.27 5.03 4.32
N GLY A 170 -2.73 5.95 3.48
CA GLY A 170 -2.38 5.96 2.06
C GLY A 170 -3.24 5.03 1.19
N ALA A 171 -4.31 4.44 1.70
CA ALA A 171 -5.28 3.69 0.90
C ALA A 171 -6.04 4.59 -0.08
N TYR A 172 -6.60 3.98 -1.12
CA TYR A 172 -7.38 4.65 -2.17
C TYR A 172 -8.84 4.25 -2.03
N PHE A 173 -9.74 5.21 -1.87
CA PHE A 173 -11.18 4.95 -1.73
C PHE A 173 -11.92 5.33 -3.00
N VAL A 174 -12.77 4.41 -3.49
CA VAL A 174 -13.72 4.66 -4.57
C VAL A 174 -15.11 4.30 -4.11
N ILE A 175 -16.00 5.29 -4.12
CA ILE A 175 -17.40 5.13 -3.74
C ILE A 175 -18.23 5.14 -5.02
N CYS A 176 -18.85 4.00 -5.32
CA CYS A 176 -19.65 3.76 -6.52
C CYS A 176 -20.86 2.87 -6.22
N GLY A 177 -21.52 3.12 -5.09
CA GLY A 177 -22.70 2.42 -4.65
C GLY A 177 -23.93 2.70 -5.51
N HIS A 178 -25.06 2.17 -5.10
CA HIS A 178 -26.36 2.33 -5.78
C HIS A 178 -27.32 3.26 -5.03
N SER A 179 -27.01 3.57 -3.77
CA SER A 179 -27.81 4.43 -2.88
C SER A 179 -27.08 5.72 -2.56
N HIS A 180 -27.68 6.87 -2.88
CA HIS A 180 -27.06 8.15 -2.63
C HIS A 180 -26.91 8.48 -1.14
N ALA A 181 -27.84 8.01 -0.31
CA ALA A 181 -27.80 8.22 1.13
C ALA A 181 -26.60 7.46 1.73
N ASP A 182 -26.48 6.19 1.34
CA ASP A 182 -25.41 5.31 1.83
C ASP A 182 -24.03 5.73 1.31
N ASP A 183 -23.97 6.17 0.04
CA ASP A 183 -22.73 6.73 -0.56
C ASP A 183 -22.25 7.97 0.20
N GLY A 184 -23.16 8.83 0.67
CA GLY A 184 -22.82 9.97 1.49
C GLY A 184 -22.28 9.60 2.87
N ILE A 185 -22.86 8.57 3.50
CA ILE A 185 -22.39 8.02 4.77
C ILE A 185 -20.99 7.40 4.58
N ALA A 186 -20.82 6.61 3.52
CA ALA A 186 -19.55 5.99 3.18
C ALA A 186 -18.46 7.03 2.88
N LEU A 187 -18.79 8.11 2.13
CA LEU A 187 -17.86 9.21 1.86
C LEU A 187 -17.41 9.88 3.15
N LYS A 188 -18.34 10.21 4.04
CA LYS A 188 -18.01 10.80 5.33
C LYS A 188 -17.09 9.91 6.16
N ALA A 189 -17.33 8.60 6.18
CA ALA A 189 -16.48 7.63 6.87
C ALA A 189 -15.09 7.53 6.21
N ALA A 190 -15.01 7.49 4.88
CA ALA A 190 -13.74 7.47 4.15
C ALA A 190 -12.88 8.71 4.43
N LEU A 191 -13.49 9.89 4.55
CA LEU A 191 -12.81 11.15 4.87
C LEU A 191 -12.21 11.20 6.30
N THR A 192 -12.58 10.28 7.18
CA THR A 192 -11.92 10.12 8.49
C THR A 192 -10.64 9.31 8.41
N LYS A 193 -10.42 8.55 7.32
CA LYS A 193 -9.21 7.76 7.11
C LYS A 193 -8.12 8.64 6.50
N GLN A 194 -6.87 8.29 6.77
CA GLN A 194 -5.72 8.95 6.15
C GLN A 194 -5.48 8.40 4.74
N ALA A 195 -6.47 8.59 3.85
CA ALA A 195 -6.43 8.09 2.48
C ALA A 195 -5.55 8.96 1.59
N ALA A 196 -4.86 8.33 0.61
CA ALA A 196 -4.14 9.05 -0.44
C ALA A 196 -5.09 9.56 -1.54
N TYR A 197 -6.26 8.93 -1.68
CA TYR A 197 -7.26 9.28 -2.68
C TYR A 197 -8.65 8.93 -2.15
N VAL A 198 -9.59 9.82 -2.34
CA VAL A 198 -11.02 9.56 -2.11
C VAL A 198 -11.79 10.07 -3.33
N GLY A 199 -12.37 9.15 -4.08
CA GLY A 199 -13.17 9.49 -5.25
C GLY A 199 -14.60 8.97 -5.14
N MET A 200 -15.55 9.71 -5.70
CA MET A 200 -16.96 9.34 -5.67
C MET A 200 -17.60 9.46 -7.04
N LEU A 201 -18.31 8.39 -7.43
CA LEU A 201 -19.09 8.36 -8.65
C LEU A 201 -20.41 9.14 -8.46
N GLY A 202 -20.60 10.16 -9.26
CA GLY A 202 -21.83 10.96 -9.22
C GLY A 202 -21.83 12.10 -10.22
N SER A 203 -23.03 12.54 -10.63
CA SER A 203 -23.15 13.75 -11.44
C SER A 203 -22.84 15.00 -10.60
N ARG A 204 -22.33 16.07 -11.23
CA ARG A 204 -22.02 17.34 -10.56
C ARG A 204 -23.18 17.82 -9.67
N ARG A 205 -24.40 17.81 -10.19
CA ARG A 205 -25.60 18.24 -9.45
C ARG A 205 -25.83 17.41 -8.16
N LYS A 206 -25.59 16.10 -8.24
CA LYS A 206 -25.75 15.20 -7.08
C LYS A 206 -24.68 15.48 -6.04
N MET A 207 -23.45 15.72 -6.46
CA MET A 207 -22.35 16.01 -5.57
C MET A 207 -22.50 17.35 -4.86
N GLU A 208 -23.00 18.40 -5.53
CA GLU A 208 -23.30 19.69 -4.90
C GLU A 208 -24.31 19.55 -3.76
N ALA A 209 -25.41 18.80 -3.98
CA ALA A 209 -26.40 18.56 -2.94
C ALA A 209 -25.82 17.75 -1.77
N LEU A 210 -25.04 16.71 -2.07
CA LEU A 210 -24.37 15.89 -1.05
C LEU A 210 -23.37 16.71 -0.23
N PHE A 211 -22.54 17.52 -0.87
CA PHE A 211 -21.57 18.37 -0.18
C PHE A 211 -22.25 19.40 0.73
N THR A 212 -23.39 19.94 0.32
CA THR A 212 -24.18 20.83 1.20
C THR A 212 -24.61 20.10 2.46
N MET A 213 -25.13 18.88 2.35
CA MET A 213 -25.51 18.07 3.50
C MET A 213 -24.30 17.69 4.38
N LEU A 214 -23.16 17.36 3.78
CA LEU A 214 -21.95 16.99 4.52
C LEU A 214 -21.36 18.18 5.30
N ARG A 215 -21.45 19.40 4.77
CA ARG A 215 -21.09 20.65 5.50
C ARG A 215 -21.92 20.81 6.76
N GLU A 216 -23.24 20.64 6.65
CA GLU A 216 -24.15 20.70 7.81
C GLU A 216 -23.82 19.63 8.85
N GLN A 217 -23.22 18.51 8.43
CA GLN A 217 -22.76 17.44 9.30
C GLN A 217 -21.31 17.62 9.80
N GLY A 218 -20.70 18.78 9.58
CA GLY A 218 -19.39 19.14 10.12
C GLY A 218 -18.18 18.67 9.29
N VAL A 219 -18.36 18.23 8.03
CA VAL A 219 -17.25 17.97 7.12
C VAL A 219 -16.68 19.31 6.64
N THR A 220 -15.38 19.47 6.72
CA THR A 220 -14.71 20.74 6.39
C THR A 220 -14.57 20.95 4.89
N GLU A 221 -14.44 22.22 4.46
CA GLU A 221 -14.20 22.55 3.03
C GLU A 221 -12.91 21.91 2.51
N ALA A 222 -11.87 21.81 3.34
CA ALA A 222 -10.62 21.16 2.95
C ALA A 222 -10.82 19.66 2.66
N GLN A 223 -11.64 18.98 3.46
CA GLN A 223 -11.97 17.57 3.23
C GLN A 223 -12.81 17.41 1.96
N LEU A 224 -13.80 18.26 1.73
CA LEU A 224 -14.63 18.21 0.53
C LEU A 224 -13.84 18.54 -0.75
N ALA A 225 -12.93 19.49 -0.68
CA ALA A 225 -12.06 19.85 -1.80
C ALA A 225 -11.07 18.74 -2.18
N ALA A 226 -10.76 17.83 -1.25
CA ALA A 226 -9.91 16.67 -1.49
C ALA A 226 -10.64 15.49 -2.15
N VAL A 227 -11.97 15.57 -2.33
CA VAL A 227 -12.75 14.52 -2.98
C VAL A 227 -12.68 14.68 -4.50
N HIS A 228 -12.22 13.64 -5.16
CA HIS A 228 -12.19 13.55 -6.62
C HIS A 228 -13.62 13.32 -7.17
N THR A 229 -14.18 14.38 -7.73
CA THR A 229 -15.53 14.34 -8.34
C THR A 229 -15.69 15.45 -9.39
N PRO A 230 -16.15 15.14 -10.61
CA PRO A 230 -16.43 13.80 -11.12
C PRO A 230 -15.21 12.89 -11.04
N ILE A 231 -15.41 11.65 -10.62
CA ILE A 231 -14.31 10.68 -10.45
C ILE A 231 -13.76 10.22 -11.81
N GLY A 232 -12.45 10.08 -11.90
CA GLY A 232 -11.74 9.57 -13.06
C GLY A 232 -11.34 10.67 -14.06
N LEU A 233 -10.38 10.34 -14.90
CA LEU A 233 -9.96 11.21 -15.99
C LEU A 233 -11.06 11.35 -17.03
N ASP A 234 -11.19 12.51 -17.66
CA ASP A 234 -12.12 12.72 -18.77
C ASP A 234 -11.61 12.02 -20.04
N LEU A 235 -12.03 10.78 -20.22
CA LEU A 235 -11.73 9.94 -21.39
C LEU A 235 -12.89 9.85 -22.36
N GLY A 236 -14.03 10.53 -22.07
CA GLY A 236 -15.25 10.47 -22.89
C GLY A 236 -15.98 9.13 -22.85
N GLY A 237 -15.62 8.22 -21.92
CA GLY A 237 -16.24 6.91 -21.79
C GLY A 237 -17.55 6.95 -20.98
N GLU A 238 -18.54 6.17 -21.41
CA GLU A 238 -19.86 6.08 -20.75
C GLU A 238 -20.16 4.68 -20.23
N THR A 239 -19.47 3.66 -20.71
CA THR A 239 -19.67 2.27 -20.27
C THR A 239 -18.96 1.98 -18.95
N PRO A 240 -19.47 1.04 -18.11
CA PRO A 240 -18.83 0.69 -16.86
C PRO A 240 -17.34 0.32 -16.97
N PRO A 241 -16.87 -0.43 -17.99
CA PRO A 241 -15.43 -0.68 -18.16
C PRO A 241 -14.62 0.58 -18.48
N GLU A 242 -15.14 1.49 -19.31
CA GLU A 242 -14.44 2.74 -19.65
C GLU A 242 -14.35 3.66 -18.44
N ILE A 243 -15.43 3.77 -17.65
CA ILE A 243 -15.45 4.52 -16.39
C ILE A 243 -14.42 3.92 -15.40
N ALA A 244 -14.36 2.60 -15.28
CA ALA A 244 -13.41 1.93 -14.42
C ALA A 244 -11.94 2.21 -14.82
N ILE A 245 -11.66 2.25 -16.12
CA ILE A 245 -10.33 2.62 -16.65
C ILE A 245 -10.02 4.08 -16.33
N ALA A 246 -10.95 5.00 -16.53
CA ALA A 246 -10.80 6.41 -16.21
C ALA A 246 -10.49 6.64 -14.72
N ILE A 247 -11.21 5.96 -13.83
CA ILE A 247 -10.99 5.99 -12.38
C ILE A 247 -9.59 5.46 -12.04
N LEU A 248 -9.22 4.31 -12.57
CA LEU A 248 -7.93 3.71 -12.28
C LEU A 248 -6.78 4.58 -12.82
N ALA A 249 -6.93 5.19 -13.98
CA ALA A 249 -5.93 6.09 -14.54
C ALA A 249 -5.67 7.31 -13.64
N GLU A 250 -6.72 7.92 -13.09
CA GLU A 250 -6.59 9.02 -12.11
C GLU A 250 -5.90 8.53 -10.82
N ILE A 251 -6.31 7.38 -10.28
CA ILE A 251 -5.66 6.77 -9.11
C ILE A 251 -4.16 6.54 -9.37
N LEU A 252 -3.79 6.06 -10.56
CA LEU A 252 -2.39 5.84 -10.92
C LEU A 252 -1.60 7.15 -11.04
N GLN A 253 -2.21 8.26 -11.49
CA GLN A 253 -1.58 9.58 -11.45
C GLN A 253 -1.26 10.00 -10.02
N VAL A 254 -2.24 9.91 -9.11
CA VAL A 254 -2.03 10.22 -7.68
C VAL A 254 -0.97 9.32 -7.07
N LYS A 255 -1.05 8.00 -7.31
CA LYS A 255 -0.08 7.02 -6.82
C LYS A 255 1.36 7.33 -7.24
N ASN A 256 1.54 7.83 -8.45
CA ASN A 256 2.85 8.11 -9.04
C ASN A 256 3.31 9.57 -8.85
N GLY A 257 2.54 10.38 -8.11
CA GLY A 257 2.87 11.79 -7.84
C GLY A 257 2.79 12.69 -9.07
N LEU A 258 1.88 12.39 -9.99
CA LEU A 258 1.64 13.15 -11.23
C LEU A 258 0.37 14.01 -11.17
N ALA A 259 -0.37 13.98 -10.07
CA ALA A 259 -1.58 14.75 -9.82
C ALA A 259 -1.32 15.84 -8.79
#